data_0ee93bd572aab28984954a4088ddb270
#
_entry.id   0ee93bd572aab28984954a4088ddb270
#
_cell.length_a   1.000
_cell.length_b   1.000
_cell.length_c   1.000
_cell.angle_alpha   90.00
_cell.angle_beta   90.00
_cell.angle_gamma   90.00
#
_symmetry.space_group_name_H-M   'P 1'
#
loop_
_entity.id
_entity.type
_entity.pdbx_description
1 polymer ?
#
loop_
_entity_poly.entity_id
_entity_poly.type
_entity_poly.pdbx_seq_one_letter_code
_entity_poly.pdbx_strand_id
1 'polypeptide(L)'
;PLPSPASIRKSPMASTNSNKGRAVVLSAACVTMFFISSIALYSVVSKNLLAVYPEWSSALTWAFPVFQTIMAVTGIFAGRISDKIGPRNVVIAAAVCYGVGWFTSGTVTEPWQFYLWFSLVAAIGNGLGYNPALTTGQKWFIDKKGLASGIPLAASTAGPAVLSPVLASLLIPSLGIFGALKA
;
A
#
# COMPACT_ATOMS: atom_id res chain seq x y z
N PRO A 1 30.69 -40.06 -8.56
CA PRO A 1 30.26 -39.51 -9.82
C PRO A 1 29.19 -38.44 -9.55
N LEU A 2 29.55 -37.20 -9.84
CA LEU A 2 28.64 -36.06 -9.73
C LEU A 2 27.59 -36.17 -10.86
N PRO A 3 26.30 -35.88 -10.60
CA PRO A 3 25.28 -35.93 -11.65
C PRO A 3 25.58 -34.90 -12.73
N SER A 4 25.38 -35.26 -13.98
CA SER A 4 25.59 -34.46 -15.16
C SER A 4 24.75 -33.14 -15.11
N PRO A 5 25.31 -31.99 -15.55
CA PRO A 5 24.59 -30.71 -15.57
C PRO A 5 23.37 -30.68 -16.50
N ALA A 6 23.09 -31.73 -17.26
CA ALA A 6 21.95 -31.84 -18.18
C ALA A 6 20.61 -32.15 -17.49
N SER A 7 20.57 -32.46 -16.19
CA SER A 7 19.34 -32.84 -15.45
C SER A 7 18.65 -31.66 -14.73
N ILE A 8 19.09 -30.42 -14.93
CA ILE A 8 18.33 -29.27 -14.48
C ILE A 8 17.12 -29.12 -15.41
N ARG A 9 16.07 -29.85 -15.05
CA ARG A 9 14.77 -29.84 -15.69
C ARG A 9 14.32 -28.37 -15.81
N LYS A 10 14.46 -27.78 -17.00
CA LYS A 10 13.80 -26.51 -17.35
C LYS A 10 12.32 -26.71 -17.12
N SER A 11 11.79 -26.06 -16.07
CA SER A 11 10.36 -26.04 -15.79
C SER A 11 9.63 -25.57 -17.05
N PRO A 12 8.56 -26.25 -17.52
CA PRO A 12 7.87 -25.88 -18.76
C PRO A 12 6.91 -24.71 -18.52
N MET A 13 7.39 -23.55 -18.05
CA MET A 13 6.62 -22.32 -17.91
C MET A 13 7.18 -21.20 -18.81
N ALA A 14 7.58 -21.55 -20.02
CA ALA A 14 8.03 -20.61 -21.04
C ALA A 14 7.21 -20.81 -22.31
N SER A 15 5.92 -20.43 -22.28
CA SER A 15 5.14 -20.27 -23.48
C SER A 15 4.56 -18.84 -23.54
N THR A 16 4.11 -18.43 -24.70
CA THR A 16 3.65 -17.10 -25.11
C THR A 16 2.59 -16.47 -24.17
N ASN A 17 1.97 -17.25 -23.30
CA ASN A 17 1.06 -16.81 -22.23
C ASN A 17 1.80 -16.14 -21.04
N SER A 18 3.10 -16.31 -20.95
CA SER A 18 3.96 -15.77 -19.88
C SER A 18 4.07 -14.23 -19.93
N ASN A 19 4.13 -13.64 -21.14
CA ASN A 19 4.29 -12.18 -21.26
C ASN A 19 3.02 -11.42 -20.86
N LYS A 20 1.85 -11.94 -21.19
CA LYS A 20 0.56 -11.35 -20.74
C LYS A 20 0.41 -11.47 -19.22
N GLY A 21 0.77 -12.62 -18.63
CA GLY A 21 0.76 -12.82 -17.19
C GLY A 21 1.72 -11.87 -16.45
N ARG A 22 2.93 -11.68 -16.99
CA ARG A 22 3.93 -10.74 -16.45
C ARG A 22 3.43 -9.29 -16.46
N ALA A 23 2.83 -8.86 -17.56
CA ALA A 23 2.26 -7.51 -17.68
C ALA A 23 1.12 -7.29 -16.67
N VAL A 24 0.21 -8.26 -16.52
CA VAL A 24 -0.90 -8.20 -15.56
C VAL A 24 -0.39 -8.12 -14.12
N VAL A 25 0.61 -8.91 -13.75
CA VAL A 25 1.19 -8.88 -12.40
C VAL A 25 1.87 -7.53 -12.12
N LEU A 26 2.61 -7.00 -13.10
CA LEU A 26 3.28 -5.72 -12.96
C LEU A 26 2.28 -4.56 -12.86
N SER A 27 1.25 -4.54 -13.69
CA SER A 27 0.20 -3.52 -13.62
C SER A 27 -0.57 -3.58 -12.29
N ALA A 28 -0.90 -4.78 -11.82
CA ALA A 28 -1.54 -4.95 -10.51
C ALA A 28 -0.64 -4.45 -9.37
N ALA A 29 0.66 -4.72 -9.42
CA ALA A 29 1.62 -4.20 -8.45
C ALA A 29 1.70 -2.66 -8.49
N CYS A 30 1.71 -2.06 -9.69
CA CYS A 30 1.71 -0.60 -9.85
C CYS A 30 0.44 0.04 -9.28
N VAL A 31 -0.74 -0.52 -9.58
CA VAL A 31 -2.02 -0.03 -9.05
C VAL A 31 -2.04 -0.15 -7.52
N THR A 32 -1.62 -1.28 -6.98
CA THR A 32 -1.54 -1.48 -5.53
C THR A 32 -0.61 -0.46 -4.89
N MET A 33 0.59 -0.24 -5.46
CA MET A 33 1.55 0.72 -4.95
C MET A 33 1.06 2.17 -5.07
N PHE A 34 0.36 2.52 -6.14
CA PHE A 34 -0.23 3.83 -6.33
C PHE A 34 -1.23 4.17 -5.21
N PHE A 35 -2.13 3.25 -4.88
CA PHE A 35 -3.12 3.47 -3.82
C PHE A 35 -2.51 3.38 -2.40
N ILE A 36 -1.63 2.44 -2.14
CA ILE A 36 -0.97 2.28 -0.83
C ILE A 36 -0.14 3.53 -0.47
N SER A 37 0.46 4.17 -1.46
CA SER A 37 1.27 5.38 -1.24
C SER A 37 0.45 6.63 -0.90
N SER A 38 -0.89 6.56 -0.93
CA SER A 38 -1.77 7.64 -0.47
C SER A 38 -1.54 8.01 1.01
N ILE A 39 -0.81 7.18 1.78
CA ILE A 39 -0.32 7.53 3.12
C ILE A 39 0.45 8.88 3.14
N ALA A 40 1.14 9.25 2.05
CA ALA A 40 1.81 10.53 1.95
C ALA A 40 0.85 11.73 1.95
N LEU A 41 -0.44 11.53 1.65
CA LEU A 41 -1.49 12.53 1.80
C LEU A 41 -1.75 12.92 3.26
N TYR A 42 -1.25 12.10 4.20
CA TYR A 42 -1.35 12.38 5.64
C TYR A 42 -0.89 13.80 5.99
N SER A 43 0.17 14.31 5.36
CA SER A 43 0.68 15.66 5.59
C SER A 43 -0.34 16.75 5.21
N VAL A 44 -1.15 16.52 4.18
CA VAL A 44 -2.22 17.44 3.77
C VAL A 44 -3.39 17.33 4.74
N VAL A 45 -3.79 16.10 5.07
CA VAL A 45 -4.89 15.83 5.99
C VAL A 45 -4.59 16.37 7.39
N SER A 46 -3.39 16.11 7.93
CA SER A 46 -3.02 16.56 9.28
C SER A 46 -2.99 18.08 9.41
N LYS A 47 -2.48 18.81 8.41
CA LYS A 47 -2.49 20.28 8.40
C LYS A 47 -3.92 20.85 8.47
N ASN A 48 -4.79 20.31 7.65
CA ASN A 48 -6.18 20.77 7.61
C ASN A 48 -6.97 20.33 8.86
N LEU A 49 -6.67 19.16 9.42
CA LEU A 49 -7.30 18.69 10.65
C LEU A 49 -6.87 19.54 11.86
N LEU A 50 -5.59 19.96 11.91
CA LEU A 50 -5.09 20.91 12.90
C LEU A 50 -5.73 22.30 12.81
N ALA A 51 -6.14 22.74 11.63
CA ALA A 51 -6.85 23.99 11.48
C ALA A 51 -8.27 23.95 12.08
N VAL A 52 -8.90 22.76 12.15
CA VAL A 52 -10.22 22.55 12.72
C VAL A 52 -10.14 22.17 14.21
N TYR A 53 -9.15 21.36 14.57
CA TYR A 53 -8.95 20.83 15.94
C TYR A 53 -7.50 21.08 16.40
N PRO A 54 -7.18 22.31 16.86
CA PRO A 54 -5.81 22.65 17.32
C PRO A 54 -5.32 21.79 18.50
N GLU A 55 -6.24 21.34 19.33
CA GLU A 55 -5.99 20.49 20.50
C GLU A 55 -5.47 19.09 20.12
N TRP A 56 -5.67 18.65 18.86
CA TRP A 56 -5.20 17.34 18.40
C TRP A 56 -3.73 17.35 17.93
N SER A 57 -2.99 18.44 18.14
CA SER A 57 -1.63 18.61 17.63
C SER A 57 -0.67 17.50 18.05
N SER A 58 -0.66 17.13 19.32
CA SER A 58 0.17 16.04 19.83
C SER A 58 -0.28 14.69 19.28
N ALA A 59 -1.59 14.44 19.24
CA ALA A 59 -2.15 13.21 18.70
C ALA A 59 -1.77 13.01 17.22
N LEU A 60 -1.95 14.01 16.40
CA LEU A 60 -1.60 13.94 14.98
C LEU A 60 -0.09 13.78 14.77
N THR A 61 0.74 14.45 15.57
CA THR A 61 2.21 14.29 15.46
C THR A 61 2.64 12.84 15.67
N TRP A 62 2.05 12.12 16.62
CA TRP A 62 2.39 10.73 16.90
C TRP A 62 1.67 9.70 16.03
N ALA A 63 0.56 10.05 15.40
CA ALA A 63 -0.22 9.12 14.59
C ALA A 63 0.57 8.53 13.42
N PHE A 64 1.40 9.33 12.75
CA PHE A 64 2.23 8.87 11.63
C PHE A 64 3.37 7.92 12.05
N PRO A 65 4.19 8.22 13.08
CA PRO A 65 5.19 7.26 13.60
C PRO A 65 4.57 5.94 14.05
N VAL A 66 3.42 5.98 14.72
CA VAL A 66 2.70 4.75 15.14
C VAL A 66 2.25 3.95 13.91
N PHE A 67 1.68 4.62 12.90
CA PHE A 67 1.34 3.99 11.62
C PHE A 67 2.54 3.28 10.99
N GLN A 68 3.69 3.97 10.88
CA GLN A 68 4.90 3.41 10.27
C GLN A 68 5.43 2.20 11.05
N THR A 69 5.36 2.24 12.37
CA THR A 69 5.78 1.12 13.22
C THR A 69 4.90 -0.12 12.99
N ILE A 70 3.58 0.06 13.00
CA ILE A 70 2.62 -1.03 12.78
C ILE A 70 2.74 -1.57 11.34
N MET A 71 2.89 -0.70 10.34
CA MET A 71 3.15 -1.09 8.96
C MET A 71 4.41 -1.96 8.85
N ALA A 72 5.52 -1.55 9.48
CA ALA A 72 6.78 -2.29 9.44
C ALA A 72 6.65 -3.68 10.08
N VAL A 73 6.05 -3.75 11.27
CA VAL A 73 5.79 -5.03 11.97
C VAL A 73 4.88 -5.94 11.13
N THR A 74 3.78 -5.41 10.61
CA THR A 74 2.85 -6.17 9.75
C THR A 74 3.55 -6.64 8.47
N GLY A 75 4.41 -5.83 7.90
CA GLY A 75 5.19 -6.14 6.70
C GLY A 75 6.11 -7.37 6.86
N ILE A 76 6.66 -7.59 8.06
CA ILE A 76 7.49 -8.77 8.37
C ILE A 76 6.65 -10.05 8.25
N PHE A 77 5.40 -10.01 8.73
CA PHE A 77 4.50 -11.17 8.68
C PHE A 77 3.82 -11.33 7.32
N ALA A 78 3.61 -10.24 6.58
CA ALA A 78 2.93 -10.22 5.29
C ALA A 78 3.56 -11.16 4.26
N GLY A 79 4.89 -11.27 4.24
CA GLY A 79 5.59 -12.21 3.37
C GLY A 79 5.22 -13.66 3.67
N ARG A 80 5.26 -14.06 4.93
CA ARG A 80 4.90 -15.41 5.38
C ARG A 80 3.43 -15.74 5.14
N ILE A 81 2.54 -14.78 5.36
CA ILE A 81 1.11 -14.93 5.11
C ILE A 81 0.86 -15.08 3.61
N SER A 82 1.53 -14.26 2.79
CA SER A 82 1.43 -14.32 1.33
C SER A 82 1.90 -15.67 0.77
N ASP A 83 2.94 -16.28 1.35
CA ASP A 83 3.42 -17.59 0.92
C ASP A 83 2.44 -18.73 1.28
N LYS A 84 1.62 -18.57 2.35
CA LYS A 84 0.64 -19.56 2.80
C LYS A 84 -0.70 -19.48 2.07
N ILE A 85 -1.29 -18.30 1.97
CA ILE A 85 -2.66 -18.09 1.45
C ILE A 85 -2.70 -17.49 0.03
N GLY A 86 -1.51 -17.23 -0.53
CA GLY A 86 -1.32 -16.65 -1.84
C GLY A 86 -1.38 -15.12 -1.87
N PRO A 87 -0.60 -14.49 -2.76
CA PRO A 87 -0.46 -13.03 -2.82
C PRO A 87 -1.77 -12.31 -3.16
N ARG A 88 -2.64 -12.93 -3.97
CA ARG A 88 -3.92 -12.36 -4.36
C ARG A 88 -4.83 -12.11 -3.15
N ASN A 89 -4.98 -13.10 -2.28
CA ASN A 89 -5.86 -13.01 -1.11
C ASN A 89 -5.32 -11.99 -0.11
N VAL A 90 -4.00 -11.93 0.05
CA VAL A 90 -3.36 -10.95 0.94
C VAL A 90 -3.56 -9.53 0.43
N VAL A 91 -3.42 -9.28 -0.87
CA VAL A 91 -3.64 -7.94 -1.45
C VAL A 91 -5.10 -7.53 -1.35
N ILE A 92 -6.06 -8.46 -1.53
CA ILE A 92 -7.49 -8.15 -1.33
C ILE A 92 -7.75 -7.78 0.14
N ALA A 93 -7.26 -8.58 1.09
CA ALA A 93 -7.40 -8.27 2.52
C ALA A 93 -6.73 -6.92 2.87
N ALA A 94 -5.56 -6.65 2.30
CA ALA A 94 -4.86 -5.38 2.44
C ALA A 94 -5.70 -4.20 1.95
N ALA A 95 -6.30 -4.32 0.76
CA ALA A 95 -7.14 -3.28 0.18
C ALA A 95 -8.39 -2.99 1.02
N VAL A 96 -9.04 -4.04 1.54
CA VAL A 96 -10.20 -3.90 2.43
C VAL A 96 -9.80 -3.22 3.74
N CYS A 97 -8.76 -3.70 4.42
CA CYS A 97 -8.30 -3.10 5.67
C CYS A 97 -7.87 -1.64 5.48
N TYR A 98 -7.12 -1.36 4.41
CA TYR A 98 -6.64 -0.02 4.11
C TYR A 98 -7.79 0.94 3.79
N GLY A 99 -8.73 0.52 2.93
CA GLY A 99 -9.89 1.29 2.56
C GLY A 99 -10.83 1.56 3.75
N VAL A 100 -11.11 0.54 4.56
CA VAL A 100 -11.92 0.69 5.78
C VAL A 100 -11.23 1.65 6.75
N GLY A 101 -9.92 1.52 6.97
CA GLY A 101 -9.16 2.40 7.85
C GLY A 101 -9.23 3.87 7.43
N TRP A 102 -9.05 4.17 6.13
CA TRP A 102 -9.18 5.53 5.60
C TRP A 102 -10.61 6.06 5.66
N PHE A 103 -11.58 5.27 5.21
CA PHE A 103 -12.99 5.68 5.22
C PHE A 103 -13.49 5.99 6.62
N THR A 104 -13.20 5.13 7.59
CA THR A 104 -13.63 5.35 8.98
C THR A 104 -12.87 6.47 9.67
N SER A 105 -11.61 6.76 9.28
CA SER A 105 -10.89 7.96 9.73
C SER A 105 -11.60 9.26 9.38
N GLY A 106 -12.48 9.25 8.36
CA GLY A 106 -13.34 10.37 8.00
C GLY A 106 -14.63 10.49 8.84
N THR A 107 -14.83 9.66 9.87
CA THR A 107 -16.01 9.71 10.75
C THR A 107 -15.66 9.91 12.21
N VAL A 108 -14.37 10.05 12.52
CA VAL A 108 -13.90 10.15 13.91
C VAL A 108 -14.24 11.50 14.54
N THR A 109 -14.61 11.46 15.81
CA THR A 109 -14.88 12.64 16.63
C THR A 109 -13.85 12.81 17.75
N GLU A 110 -13.11 11.76 18.06
CA GLU A 110 -12.13 11.71 19.15
C GLU A 110 -10.74 11.30 18.66
N PRO A 111 -9.64 11.82 19.21
CA PRO A 111 -8.27 11.52 18.77
C PRO A 111 -7.93 10.02 18.83
N TRP A 112 -8.40 9.29 19.85
CA TRP A 112 -8.12 7.86 20.00
C TRP A 112 -8.77 7.01 18.91
N GLN A 113 -9.94 7.41 18.38
CA GLN A 113 -10.58 6.75 17.24
C GLN A 113 -9.74 6.90 15.99
N PHE A 114 -9.10 8.07 15.80
CA PHE A 114 -8.17 8.29 14.69
C PHE A 114 -6.96 7.35 14.76
N TYR A 115 -6.40 7.13 15.96
CA TYR A 115 -5.33 6.13 16.13
C TYR A 115 -5.81 4.72 15.78
N LEU A 116 -7.01 4.34 16.21
CA LEU A 116 -7.55 3.00 15.98
C LEU A 116 -7.72 2.74 14.46
N TRP A 117 -8.36 3.65 13.76
CA TRP A 117 -8.68 3.43 12.35
C TRP A 117 -7.52 3.74 11.42
N PHE A 118 -6.89 4.90 11.58
CA PHE A 118 -5.77 5.31 10.74
C PHE A 118 -4.48 4.57 11.13
N SER A 119 -4.01 4.70 12.38
CA SER A 119 -2.69 4.18 12.75
C SER A 119 -2.65 2.67 12.94
N LEU A 120 -3.77 2.01 13.25
CA LEU A 120 -3.81 0.55 13.41
C LEU A 120 -4.38 -0.13 12.16
N VAL A 121 -5.66 0.10 11.82
CA VAL A 121 -6.34 -0.66 10.76
C VAL A 121 -5.76 -0.36 9.36
N ALA A 122 -5.60 0.92 9.02
CA ALA A 122 -5.01 1.28 7.74
C ALA A 122 -3.53 0.89 7.65
N ALA A 123 -2.76 0.96 8.75
CA ALA A 123 -1.37 0.53 8.77
C ALA A 123 -1.20 -0.97 8.55
N ILE A 124 -2.05 -1.80 9.15
CA ILE A 124 -2.10 -3.25 8.88
C ILE A 124 -2.37 -3.49 7.39
N GLY A 125 -3.38 -2.83 6.83
CA GLY A 125 -3.68 -2.92 5.40
C GLY A 125 -2.49 -2.53 4.53
N ASN A 126 -1.83 -1.42 4.83
CA ASN A 126 -0.65 -0.94 4.12
C ASN A 126 0.51 -1.96 4.19
N GLY A 127 0.83 -2.46 5.38
CA GLY A 127 1.89 -3.46 5.59
C GLY A 127 1.62 -4.79 4.89
N LEU A 128 0.36 -5.25 4.88
CA LEU A 128 -0.05 -6.46 4.16
C LEU A 128 0.06 -6.29 2.63
N GLY A 129 -0.19 -5.11 2.09
CA GLY A 129 -0.18 -4.87 0.65
C GLY A 129 1.21 -4.59 0.08
N TYR A 130 2.05 -3.84 0.80
CA TYR A 130 3.32 -3.33 0.30
C TYR A 130 4.31 -4.43 -0.10
N ASN A 131 4.63 -5.33 0.84
CA ASN A 131 5.63 -6.37 0.60
C ASN A 131 5.19 -7.41 -0.44
N PRO A 132 3.96 -7.97 -0.42
CA PRO A 132 3.53 -8.90 -1.45
C PRO A 132 3.48 -8.31 -2.84
N ALA A 133 3.12 -7.03 -2.99
CA ALA A 133 3.10 -6.36 -4.29
C ALA A 133 4.50 -6.32 -4.91
N LEU A 134 5.54 -5.94 -4.14
CA LEU A 134 6.92 -5.92 -4.63
C LEU A 134 7.49 -7.32 -4.88
N THR A 135 7.33 -8.24 -3.92
CA THR A 135 7.94 -9.57 -4.01
C THR A 135 7.31 -10.42 -5.11
N THR A 136 6.01 -10.27 -5.36
CA THR A 136 5.35 -10.97 -6.46
C THR A 136 5.89 -10.50 -7.81
N GLY A 137 6.06 -9.19 -8.01
CA GLY A 137 6.70 -8.65 -9.20
C GLY A 137 8.10 -9.25 -9.43
N GLN A 138 8.94 -9.27 -8.39
CA GLN A 138 10.30 -9.82 -8.46
C GLN A 138 10.33 -11.34 -8.77
N LYS A 139 9.37 -12.12 -8.26
CA LYS A 139 9.25 -13.57 -8.54
C LYS A 139 8.94 -13.85 -10.02
N TRP A 140 8.19 -12.96 -10.69
CA TRP A 140 7.82 -13.09 -12.10
C TRP A 140 8.89 -12.57 -13.08
N PHE A 141 9.75 -11.64 -12.66
CA PHE A 141 10.78 -11.01 -13.46
C PHE A 141 12.19 -11.37 -12.96
N ILE A 142 12.54 -12.66 -13.00
CA ILE A 142 13.83 -13.16 -12.51
C ILE A 142 15.00 -12.49 -13.23
N ASP A 143 14.86 -12.26 -14.55
CA ASP A 143 15.91 -11.66 -15.40
C ASP A 143 16.06 -10.14 -15.21
N LYS A 144 15.02 -9.44 -14.72
CA LYS A 144 14.97 -7.97 -14.61
C LYS A 144 14.36 -7.53 -13.28
N LYS A 145 14.89 -8.06 -12.16
CA LYS A 145 14.37 -7.79 -10.78
C LYS A 145 14.36 -6.30 -10.44
N GLY A 146 15.35 -5.54 -10.90
CA GLY A 146 15.41 -4.10 -10.70
C GLY A 146 14.25 -3.35 -11.35
N LEU A 147 13.89 -3.72 -12.58
CA LEU A 147 12.71 -3.16 -13.28
C LEU A 147 11.40 -3.56 -12.60
N ALA A 148 11.30 -4.81 -12.14
CA ALA A 148 10.12 -5.33 -11.47
C ALA A 148 9.81 -4.65 -10.14
N SER A 149 10.81 -4.12 -9.45
CA SER A 149 10.64 -3.30 -8.25
C SER A 149 10.62 -1.81 -8.55
N GLY A 150 11.43 -1.34 -9.49
CA GLY A 150 11.54 0.09 -9.83
C GLY A 150 10.26 0.68 -10.39
N ILE A 151 9.56 -0.03 -11.30
CA ILE A 151 8.32 0.47 -11.89
C ILE A 151 7.20 0.62 -10.85
N PRO A 152 6.88 -0.37 -9.98
CA PRO A 152 5.91 -0.17 -8.90
C PRO A 152 6.31 0.91 -7.90
N LEU A 153 7.60 1.04 -7.57
CA LEU A 153 8.09 2.12 -6.70
C LEU A 153 7.92 3.50 -7.36
N ALA A 154 8.16 3.63 -8.66
CA ALA A 154 7.86 4.86 -9.39
C ALA A 154 6.36 5.17 -9.37
N ALA A 155 5.50 4.17 -9.52
CA ALA A 155 4.05 4.33 -9.39
C ALA A 155 3.66 4.80 -7.98
N SER A 156 4.35 4.34 -6.93
CA SER A 156 4.10 4.78 -5.56
C SER A 156 4.43 6.26 -5.32
N THR A 157 5.40 6.82 -6.00
CA THR A 157 5.70 8.27 -5.92
C THR A 157 4.74 9.10 -6.75
N ALA A 158 4.23 8.56 -7.85
CA ALA A 158 3.24 9.24 -8.70
C ALA A 158 1.87 9.38 -8.00
N GLY A 159 1.49 8.41 -7.15
CA GLY A 159 0.22 8.43 -6.41
C GLY A 159 0.01 9.73 -5.62
N PRO A 160 0.85 10.03 -4.63
CA PRO A 160 0.75 11.28 -3.87
C PRO A 160 0.91 12.54 -4.71
N ALA A 161 1.77 12.51 -5.73
CA ALA A 161 1.98 13.67 -6.62
C ALA A 161 0.70 14.06 -7.38
N VAL A 162 -0.12 13.08 -7.77
CA VAL A 162 -1.40 13.32 -8.45
C VAL A 162 -2.53 13.58 -7.44
N LEU A 163 -2.60 12.76 -6.38
CA LEU A 163 -3.72 12.81 -5.43
C LEU A 163 -3.64 14.02 -4.49
N SER A 164 -2.43 14.49 -4.14
CA SER A 164 -2.27 15.61 -3.20
C SER A 164 -2.91 16.92 -3.70
N PRO A 165 -2.65 17.40 -4.93
CA PRO A 165 -3.32 18.60 -5.43
C PRO A 165 -4.83 18.39 -5.61
N VAL A 166 -5.28 17.19 -6.02
CA VAL A 166 -6.71 16.88 -6.13
C VAL A 166 -7.40 16.96 -4.77
N LEU A 167 -6.79 16.36 -3.75
CA LEU A 167 -7.30 16.40 -2.39
C LEU A 167 -7.36 17.85 -1.86
N ALA A 168 -6.25 18.59 -1.99
CA ALA A 168 -6.11 19.93 -1.44
C ALA A 168 -6.97 20.98 -2.16
N SER A 169 -7.10 20.91 -3.49
CA SER A 169 -7.75 21.95 -4.30
C SER A 169 -9.21 21.67 -4.61
N LEU A 170 -9.64 20.41 -4.67
CA LEU A 170 -10.99 20.03 -5.07
C LEU A 170 -11.79 19.40 -3.93
N LEU A 171 -11.25 18.38 -3.25
CA LEU A 171 -12.03 17.59 -2.30
C LEU A 171 -12.20 18.30 -0.95
N ILE A 172 -11.15 18.89 -0.39
CA ILE A 172 -11.24 19.57 0.90
C ILE A 172 -12.15 20.81 0.83
N PRO A 173 -12.06 21.70 -0.18
CA PRO A 173 -12.95 22.84 -0.28
C PRO A 173 -14.41 22.49 -0.56
N SER A 174 -14.66 21.40 -1.30
CA SER A 174 -16.02 21.03 -1.71
C SER A 174 -16.76 20.17 -0.69
N LEU A 175 -16.07 19.24 -0.02
CA LEU A 175 -16.66 18.23 0.86
C LEU A 175 -16.28 18.39 2.34
N GLY A 176 -15.36 19.30 2.65
CA GLY A 176 -14.71 19.40 3.94
C GLY A 176 -13.72 18.25 4.17
N ILE A 177 -12.94 18.33 5.27
CA ILE A 177 -11.90 17.34 5.58
C ILE A 177 -12.45 15.93 5.71
N PHE A 178 -13.53 15.76 6.47
CA PHE A 178 -14.12 14.44 6.73
C PHE A 178 -14.81 13.86 5.50
N GLY A 179 -15.38 14.70 4.62
CA GLY A 179 -15.90 14.28 3.34
C GLY A 179 -14.79 13.86 2.38
N ALA A 180 -13.69 14.60 2.34
CA ALA A 180 -12.53 14.31 1.51
C ALA A 180 -11.80 13.01 1.90
N LEU A 181 -11.86 12.59 3.16
CA LEU A 181 -11.33 11.31 3.63
C LEU A 181 -12.19 10.11 3.21
N LYS A 182 -13.46 10.35 2.88
CA LYS A 182 -14.41 9.31 2.42
C LYS A 182 -14.45 9.16 0.90
N ALA A 183 -14.00 10.15 0.15
CA ALA A 183 -13.97 10.16 -1.31
C ALA A 183 -12.77 9.42 -1.87
#